data_0c18e56775abb64f564889045a71b317
#
_entry.id   0c18e56775abb64f564889045a71b317
#
_cell.length_a   1.000
_cell.length_b   1.000
_cell.length_c   1.000
_cell.angle_alpha   90.00
_cell.angle_beta   90.00
_cell.angle_gamma   90.00
#
_symmetry.space_group_name_H-M   'P 1'
#
loop_
_entity.id
_entity.type
_entity.pdbx_description
1 polymer ?
#
loop_
_entity_poly.entity_id
_entity_poly.type
_entity_poly.pdbx_seq_one_letter_code
_entity_poly.pdbx_strand_id
1 'polypeptide(L)'
;TTGSTSSVTDGTGARLETFYHFKRSPVPPPAPLDRVIALCRELEELFQRPALDLEFAIAEDVPYLLQVRPLVLRRPLAGLEEQSRCLEQIQEKLRASMRPHPDLCGRTAVYGVMPDWNPAEMIGIRPRPLALSLYQEIITDGVWAYQRDNYGYRNLRSFPLMQNFRGLPYIDARVSFNSFLPKSLPEELAEKLAEHYLSQLRLHPEFHDKIEFEIAFTCYPF
;
A
#
# COMPACT_ATOMS: atom_id res chain seq x y z
N THR A 1 21.34 -8.31 -0.89
CA THR A 1 21.76 -9.39 -1.81
C THR A 1 22.86 -10.20 -1.16
N THR A 2 22.71 -11.52 -1.07
CA THR A 2 23.74 -12.41 -0.54
C THR A 2 24.62 -12.91 -1.69
N GLY A 3 25.93 -12.66 -1.61
CA GLY A 3 26.94 -13.34 -2.42
C GLY A 3 27.40 -12.67 -3.74
N SER A 4 26.97 -11.45 -4.09
CA SER A 4 27.48 -10.72 -5.25
C SER A 4 27.48 -9.22 -5.03
N THR A 5 28.58 -8.55 -5.36
CA THR A 5 28.72 -7.10 -5.26
C THR A 5 28.07 -6.35 -6.44
N SER A 6 27.83 -7.01 -7.56
CA SER A 6 27.23 -6.41 -8.76
C SER A 6 25.71 -6.54 -8.85
N SER A 7 25.10 -7.39 -8.05
CA SER A 7 23.67 -7.72 -8.13
C SER A 7 22.72 -6.54 -7.89
N VAL A 8 23.15 -5.51 -7.18
CA VAL A 8 22.35 -4.30 -6.95
C VAL A 8 22.37 -3.40 -8.20
N THR A 9 23.50 -3.29 -8.87
CA THR A 9 23.69 -2.43 -10.05
C THR A 9 23.18 -3.07 -11.33
N ASP A 10 23.28 -4.38 -11.46
CA ASP A 10 22.90 -5.12 -12.68
C ASP A 10 21.42 -5.50 -12.73
N GLY A 11 20.68 -5.34 -11.63
CA GLY A 11 19.24 -5.69 -11.54
C GLY A 11 18.92 -7.18 -11.73
N THR A 12 19.96 -8.03 -11.81
CA THR A 12 19.85 -9.47 -12.11
C THR A 12 19.91 -10.36 -10.88
N GLY A 13 20.05 -9.75 -9.71
CA GLY A 13 20.22 -10.45 -8.45
C GLY A 13 18.92 -11.05 -7.90
N ALA A 14 19.02 -12.25 -7.38
CA ALA A 14 17.95 -12.91 -6.63
C ALA A 14 17.48 -12.04 -5.45
N ARG A 15 16.17 -11.81 -5.39
CA ARG A 15 15.45 -11.26 -4.24
C ARG A 15 15.98 -9.93 -3.69
N LEU A 16 15.59 -8.84 -4.36
CA LEU A 16 15.78 -7.49 -3.82
C LEU A 16 14.68 -7.21 -2.80
N GLU A 17 15.06 -6.84 -1.59
CA GLU A 17 14.15 -6.35 -0.57
C GLU A 17 14.34 -4.84 -0.42
N THR A 18 13.22 -4.09 -0.40
CA THR A 18 13.25 -2.64 -0.19
C THR A 18 12.70 -2.32 1.19
N PHE A 19 13.50 -1.61 1.97
CA PHE A 19 13.11 -1.14 3.29
C PHE A 19 12.96 0.38 3.30
N TYR A 20 11.84 0.86 3.83
CA TYR A 20 11.56 2.28 4.00
C TYR A 20 11.53 2.63 5.49
N HIS A 21 12.27 3.63 5.89
CA HIS A 21 12.25 4.14 7.25
C HIS A 21 12.07 5.66 7.26
N PHE A 22 11.05 6.11 7.97
CA PHE A 22 10.85 7.55 8.18
C PHE A 22 11.76 8.05 9.29
N LYS A 23 12.53 9.11 9.02
CA LYS A 23 13.59 9.62 9.95
C LYS A 23 13.11 9.92 11.37
N ARG A 24 11.84 10.30 11.55
CA ARG A 24 11.21 10.57 12.86
C ARG A 24 10.27 9.44 13.30
N SER A 25 10.38 8.27 12.74
CA SER A 25 9.56 7.14 13.16
C SER A 25 9.83 6.82 14.64
N PRO A 26 8.78 6.66 15.47
CA PRO A 26 8.94 6.17 16.82
C PRO A 26 9.24 4.66 16.87
N VAL A 27 9.02 3.97 15.75
CA VAL A 27 9.30 2.53 15.63
C VAL A 27 10.74 2.37 15.20
N PRO A 28 11.57 1.66 15.99
CA PRO A 28 12.95 1.39 15.61
C PRO A 28 12.99 0.48 14.37
N PRO A 29 13.98 0.68 13.47
CA PRO A 29 14.19 -0.25 12.37
C PRO A 29 14.63 -1.63 12.93
N PRO A 30 14.30 -2.73 12.24
CA PRO A 30 14.76 -4.07 12.65
C PRO A 30 16.28 -4.22 12.50
N ALA A 31 16.90 -5.06 13.32
CA ALA A 31 18.29 -5.45 13.16
C ALA A 31 18.49 -6.23 11.83
N PRO A 32 19.60 -6.05 11.10
CA PRO A 32 20.74 -5.15 11.39
C PRO A 32 20.58 -3.73 10.81
N LEU A 33 19.38 -3.36 10.31
CA LEU A 33 19.13 -2.07 9.65
C LEU A 33 19.16 -0.88 10.62
N ASP A 34 18.97 -1.10 11.91
CA ASP A 34 19.14 -0.09 12.96
C ASP A 34 20.54 0.53 12.95
N ARG A 35 21.58 -0.30 12.77
CA ARG A 35 22.98 0.14 12.65
C ARG A 35 23.24 0.88 11.35
N VAL A 36 22.60 0.47 10.25
CA VAL A 36 22.68 1.18 8.97
C VAL A 36 22.05 2.57 9.07
N ILE A 37 20.89 2.68 9.72
CA ILE A 37 20.22 3.98 9.93
C ILE A 37 21.06 4.88 10.85
N ALA A 38 21.74 4.33 11.87
CA ALA A 38 22.66 5.08 12.70
C ALA A 38 23.85 5.61 11.88
N LEU A 39 24.46 4.77 11.04
CA LEU A 39 25.52 5.17 10.12
C LEU A 39 25.05 6.27 9.14
N CYS A 40 23.83 6.16 8.59
CA CYS A 40 23.28 7.21 7.72
C CYS A 40 23.18 8.55 8.43
N ARG A 41 22.74 8.60 9.69
CA ARG A 41 22.63 9.83 10.47
C ARG A 41 23.99 10.44 10.76
N GLU A 42 24.97 9.66 11.15
CA GLU A 42 26.34 10.10 11.38
C GLU A 42 26.94 10.71 10.11
N LEU A 43 26.75 10.07 8.97
CA LEU A 43 27.25 10.59 7.69
C LEU A 43 26.51 11.86 7.24
N GLU A 44 25.19 11.97 7.44
CA GLU A 44 24.44 13.19 7.17
C GLU A 44 24.97 14.38 8.00
N GLU A 45 25.30 14.16 9.27
CA GLU A 45 25.91 15.15 10.14
C GLU A 45 27.33 15.50 9.68
N LEU A 46 28.15 14.50 9.39
CA LEU A 46 29.54 14.68 8.95
C LEU A 46 29.64 15.46 7.65
N PHE A 47 28.80 15.12 6.66
CA PHE A 47 28.79 15.77 5.37
C PHE A 47 27.96 17.06 5.33
N GLN A 48 27.25 17.37 6.41
CA GLN A 48 26.31 18.53 6.48
C GLN A 48 25.30 18.53 5.33
N ARG A 49 24.80 17.33 4.98
CA ARG A 49 23.87 17.12 3.87
C ARG A 49 22.74 16.18 4.27
N PRO A 50 21.47 16.57 4.04
CA PRO A 50 20.30 15.78 4.43
C PRO A 50 19.99 14.63 3.47
N ALA A 51 20.68 14.55 2.33
CA ALA A 51 20.46 13.55 1.30
C ALA A 51 21.80 13.01 0.80
N LEU A 52 22.03 11.74 1.09
CA LEU A 52 23.21 10.98 0.68
C LEU A 52 22.78 9.70 -0.01
N ASP A 53 23.58 9.26 -0.96
CA ASP A 53 23.51 7.94 -1.58
C ASP A 53 24.67 7.12 -1.02
N LEU A 54 24.34 5.97 -0.41
CA LEU A 54 25.29 5.15 0.32
C LEU A 54 25.31 3.73 -0.26
N GLU A 55 26.51 3.21 -0.46
CA GLU A 55 26.72 1.79 -0.70
C GLU A 55 27.38 1.18 0.53
N PHE A 56 26.85 0.07 1.01
CA PHE A 56 27.35 -0.61 2.19
C PHE A 56 27.18 -2.13 2.07
N ALA A 57 27.98 -2.87 2.83
CA ALA A 57 27.81 -4.29 3.04
C ALA A 57 27.54 -4.54 4.53
N ILE A 58 26.86 -5.64 4.84
CA ILE A 58 26.66 -6.11 6.22
C ILE A 58 27.37 -7.46 6.35
N ALA A 59 28.28 -7.55 7.30
CA ALA A 59 28.93 -8.79 7.68
C ALA A 59 28.88 -8.92 9.21
N GLU A 60 28.43 -10.07 9.71
CA GLU A 60 28.30 -10.33 11.16
C GLU A 60 27.53 -9.21 11.89
N ASP A 61 26.43 -8.75 11.28
CA ASP A 61 25.59 -7.64 11.75
C ASP A 61 26.29 -6.26 11.85
N VAL A 62 27.48 -6.11 11.28
CA VAL A 62 28.21 -4.84 11.21
C VAL A 62 28.10 -4.24 9.83
N PRO A 63 27.63 -2.99 9.67
CA PRO A 63 27.64 -2.31 8.39
C PRO A 63 29.04 -1.80 8.05
N TYR A 64 29.50 -2.09 6.84
CA TYR A 64 30.75 -1.61 6.25
C TYR A 64 30.40 -0.62 5.14
N LEU A 65 30.79 0.63 5.31
CA LEU A 65 30.61 1.66 4.29
C LEU A 65 31.56 1.41 3.11
N LEU A 66 31.02 1.27 1.92
CA LEU A 66 31.76 1.08 0.68
C LEU A 66 31.89 2.37 -0.11
N GLN A 67 30.80 3.14 -0.18
CA GLN A 67 30.78 4.41 -0.91
C GLN A 67 29.76 5.35 -0.27
N VAL A 68 30.07 6.65 -0.30
CA VAL A 68 29.14 7.73 0.01
C VAL A 68 29.26 8.83 -1.03
N ARG A 69 28.14 9.33 -1.48
CA ARG A 69 28.07 10.45 -2.43
C ARG A 69 26.85 11.35 -2.14
N PRO A 70 26.91 12.66 -2.41
CA PRO A 70 25.74 13.49 -2.35
C PRO A 70 24.66 13.02 -3.31
N LEU A 71 23.43 12.83 -2.81
CA LEU A 71 22.29 12.55 -3.67
C LEU A 71 21.82 13.83 -4.35
N VAL A 72 21.89 13.88 -5.68
CA VAL A 72 21.38 15.01 -6.45
C VAL A 72 19.88 14.85 -6.67
N LEU A 73 19.10 15.64 -5.99
CA LEU A 73 17.64 15.63 -6.11
C LEU A 73 17.21 16.67 -7.18
N ARG A 74 16.34 16.24 -8.08
CA ARG A 74 15.72 17.14 -9.08
C ARG A 74 14.76 18.15 -8.45
N ARG A 75 14.28 17.86 -7.25
CA ARG A 75 13.40 18.73 -6.44
C ARG A 75 13.92 18.72 -5.01
N PRO A 76 13.79 19.85 -4.28
CA PRO A 76 14.14 19.87 -2.86
C PRO A 76 13.29 18.84 -2.11
N LEU A 77 13.88 18.23 -1.08
CA LEU A 77 13.13 17.39 -0.15
C LEU A 77 12.07 18.26 0.56
N ALA A 78 10.88 17.72 0.70
CA ALA A 78 9.89 18.31 1.59
C ALA A 78 10.46 18.37 3.01
N GLY A 79 10.20 19.49 3.71
CA GLY A 79 10.66 19.64 5.10
C GLY A 79 10.12 18.52 5.99
N LEU A 80 10.87 18.16 7.02
CA LEU A 80 10.46 17.07 7.94
C LEU A 80 9.10 17.34 8.60
N GLU A 81 8.76 18.59 8.86
CA GLU A 81 7.46 18.99 9.41
C GLU A 81 6.31 18.76 8.43
N GLU A 82 6.53 19.07 7.16
CA GLU A 82 5.55 18.80 6.11
C GLU A 82 5.33 17.30 5.93
N GLN A 83 6.41 16.51 5.95
CA GLN A 83 6.33 15.04 5.89
C GLN A 83 5.57 14.48 7.09
N SER A 84 5.87 14.94 8.31
CA SER A 84 5.17 14.52 9.54
C SER A 84 3.69 14.83 9.44
N ARG A 85 3.31 16.04 9.04
CA ARG A 85 1.92 16.45 8.86
C ARG A 85 1.19 15.58 7.83
N CYS A 86 1.86 15.25 6.72
CA CYS A 86 1.29 14.34 5.73
C CYS A 86 1.04 12.94 6.29
N LEU A 87 1.97 12.40 7.06
CA LEU A 87 1.82 11.09 7.70
C LEU A 87 0.72 11.08 8.75
N GLU A 88 0.59 12.15 9.54
CA GLU A 88 -0.51 12.31 10.51
C GLU A 88 -1.87 12.29 9.82
N GLN A 89 -2.03 13.03 8.70
CA GLN A 89 -3.26 13.03 7.91
C GLN A 89 -3.59 11.65 7.33
N ILE A 90 -2.59 10.92 6.83
CA ILE A 90 -2.77 9.54 6.36
C ILE A 90 -3.19 8.64 7.51
N GLN A 91 -2.52 8.75 8.65
CA GLN A 91 -2.82 7.95 9.83
C GLN A 91 -4.23 8.20 10.35
N GLU A 92 -4.68 9.45 10.38
CA GLU A 92 -6.05 9.79 10.78
C GLU A 92 -7.08 9.18 9.82
N LYS A 93 -6.86 9.29 8.51
CA LYS A 93 -7.70 8.68 7.49
C LYS A 93 -7.76 7.14 7.65
N LEU A 94 -6.62 6.50 7.89
CA LEU A 94 -6.55 5.06 8.15
C LEU A 94 -7.31 4.68 9.43
N ARG A 95 -7.12 5.42 10.54
CA ARG A 95 -7.85 5.16 11.78
C ARG A 95 -9.37 5.26 11.61
N ALA A 96 -9.84 6.22 10.80
CA ALA A 96 -11.26 6.36 10.52
C ALA A 96 -11.80 5.15 9.75
N SER A 97 -11.07 4.65 8.77
CA SER A 97 -11.45 3.47 7.96
C SER A 97 -11.36 2.14 8.73
N MET A 98 -10.59 2.07 9.81
CA MET A 98 -10.49 0.89 10.68
C MET A 98 -11.67 0.72 11.64
N ARG A 99 -12.72 1.55 11.50
CA ARG A 99 -13.96 1.41 12.28
C ARG A 99 -14.99 0.60 11.48
N PRO A 100 -15.87 -0.16 12.18
CA PRO A 100 -17.05 -0.74 11.53
C PRO A 100 -17.88 0.35 10.85
N HIS A 101 -18.45 0.02 9.70
CA HIS A 101 -19.35 0.90 8.98
C HIS A 101 -20.75 0.28 8.94
N PRO A 102 -21.84 1.03 9.21
CA PRO A 102 -23.18 0.44 9.30
C PRO A 102 -23.66 -0.23 8.00
N ASP A 103 -23.19 0.24 6.85
CA ASP A 103 -23.63 -0.24 5.53
C ASP A 103 -22.60 -1.15 4.85
N LEU A 104 -21.52 -1.54 5.52
CA LEU A 104 -20.48 -2.43 5.00
C LEU A 104 -20.23 -3.59 5.95
N CYS A 105 -20.26 -4.80 5.40
CA CYS A 105 -19.82 -5.99 6.11
C CYS A 105 -18.29 -5.98 6.28
N GLY A 106 -17.84 -6.56 7.40
CA GLY A 106 -16.42 -6.56 7.78
C GLY A 106 -16.04 -5.38 8.66
N ARG A 107 -15.31 -5.68 9.73
CA ARG A 107 -15.04 -4.74 10.83
C ARG A 107 -14.02 -3.65 10.48
N THR A 108 -13.05 -3.98 9.64
CA THR A 108 -11.93 -3.09 9.32
C THR A 108 -11.61 -3.10 7.83
N ALA A 109 -11.18 -1.96 7.30
CA ALA A 109 -10.66 -1.90 5.93
C ALA A 109 -9.32 -2.64 5.80
N VAL A 110 -9.04 -3.14 4.61
CA VAL A 110 -7.72 -3.61 4.16
C VAL A 110 -7.41 -2.91 2.84
N TYR A 111 -6.23 -2.34 2.73
CA TYR A 111 -5.82 -1.61 1.53
C TYR A 111 -4.78 -2.35 0.74
N GLY A 112 -5.00 -2.46 -0.56
CA GLY A 112 -4.05 -3.04 -1.51
C GLY A 112 -3.83 -2.09 -2.70
N VAL A 113 -2.72 -2.27 -3.39
CA VAL A 113 -2.38 -1.46 -4.58
C VAL A 113 -3.02 -2.03 -5.84
N MET A 114 -3.20 -3.35 -5.89
CA MET A 114 -3.62 -4.08 -7.08
C MET A 114 -4.97 -4.81 -6.98
N PRO A 115 -5.67 -4.89 -5.82
CA PRO A 115 -6.98 -5.52 -5.80
C PRO A 115 -7.90 -4.80 -6.75
N ASP A 116 -8.78 -5.56 -7.40
CA ASP A 116 -9.96 -5.08 -8.11
C ASP A 116 -9.77 -3.74 -8.86
N TRP A 117 -10.05 -3.67 -10.15
CA TRP A 117 -9.80 -2.46 -10.98
C TRP A 117 -8.37 -1.88 -10.90
N ASN A 118 -7.44 -2.61 -10.40
CA ASN A 118 -6.00 -2.46 -10.33
C ASN A 118 -5.42 -1.09 -10.79
N PRO A 119 -5.48 -0.05 -9.96
CA PRO A 119 -4.98 1.27 -10.35
C PRO A 119 -3.48 1.27 -10.66
N ALA A 120 -2.71 0.35 -10.08
CA ALA A 120 -1.29 0.25 -10.33
C ALA A 120 -0.96 -0.09 -11.79
N GLU A 121 -1.75 -0.96 -12.42
CA GLU A 121 -1.61 -1.30 -13.83
C GLU A 121 -2.21 -0.23 -14.75
N MET A 122 -3.36 0.33 -14.36
CA MET A 122 -4.09 1.25 -15.21
C MET A 122 -3.47 2.65 -15.27
N ILE A 123 -3.02 3.19 -14.15
CA ILE A 123 -2.52 4.57 -14.05
C ILE A 123 -1.15 4.67 -13.37
N GLY A 124 -0.61 3.54 -12.90
CA GLY A 124 0.69 3.44 -12.21
C GLY A 124 0.59 3.67 -10.70
N ILE A 125 1.61 3.20 -9.99
CA ILE A 125 1.70 3.30 -8.51
C ILE A 125 1.78 4.77 -8.04
N ARG A 126 2.35 5.65 -8.86
CA ARG A 126 2.47 7.09 -8.59
C ARG A 126 1.93 7.88 -9.79
N PRO A 127 0.63 7.87 -9.99
CA PRO A 127 0.02 8.53 -11.15
C PRO A 127 0.20 10.05 -11.09
N ARG A 128 0.12 10.67 -12.27
CA ARG A 128 -0.01 12.12 -12.35
C ARG A 128 -1.40 12.55 -11.82
N PRO A 129 -1.53 13.74 -11.23
CA PRO A 129 -2.80 14.19 -10.63
C PRO A 129 -4.02 14.07 -11.56
N LEU A 130 -3.86 14.43 -12.83
CA LEU A 130 -4.94 14.33 -13.80
C LEU A 130 -5.36 12.87 -14.06
N ALA A 131 -4.40 11.96 -14.22
CA ALA A 131 -4.70 10.54 -14.41
C ALA A 131 -5.42 9.96 -13.19
N LEU A 132 -4.98 10.33 -11.98
CA LEU A 132 -5.61 9.91 -10.73
C LEU A 132 -7.05 10.40 -10.63
N SER A 133 -7.30 11.71 -10.82
CA SER A 133 -8.65 12.28 -10.72
C SER A 133 -9.58 11.75 -11.80
N LEU A 134 -9.09 11.54 -13.01
CA LEU A 134 -9.87 10.97 -14.09
C LEU A 134 -10.26 9.53 -13.80
N TYR A 135 -9.33 8.72 -13.32
CA TYR A 135 -9.59 7.32 -12.95
C TYR A 135 -10.58 7.22 -11.78
N GLN A 136 -10.50 8.13 -10.81
CA GLN A 136 -11.50 8.24 -9.74
C GLN A 136 -12.88 8.47 -10.33
N GLU A 137 -13.06 9.53 -11.09
CA GLU A 137 -14.35 9.96 -11.63
C GLU A 137 -15.00 8.91 -12.54
N ILE A 138 -14.25 8.38 -13.49
CA ILE A 138 -14.83 7.51 -14.53
C ILE A 138 -14.86 6.02 -14.16
N ILE A 139 -14.15 5.59 -13.12
CA ILE A 139 -14.07 4.18 -12.70
C ILE A 139 -14.44 4.02 -11.24
N THR A 140 -13.62 4.51 -10.32
CA THR A 140 -13.60 4.00 -8.95
C THR A 140 -14.53 4.70 -7.97
N ASP A 141 -15.10 5.86 -8.29
CA ASP A 141 -16.02 6.54 -7.37
C ASP A 141 -17.41 5.88 -7.34
N GLY A 142 -17.99 5.57 -8.49
CA GLY A 142 -19.33 4.96 -8.51
C GLY A 142 -19.59 4.02 -9.67
N VAL A 143 -18.94 4.23 -10.81
CA VAL A 143 -19.20 3.47 -12.04
C VAL A 143 -18.83 1.99 -11.91
N TRP A 144 -17.76 1.67 -11.22
CA TRP A 144 -17.29 0.33 -10.96
C TRP A 144 -18.37 -0.58 -10.34
N ALA A 145 -19.19 -0.01 -9.44
CA ALA A 145 -20.22 -0.76 -8.71
C ALA A 145 -21.50 -0.98 -9.55
N TYR A 146 -21.66 -0.24 -10.65
CA TYR A 146 -22.87 -0.30 -11.45
C TYR A 146 -23.08 -1.66 -12.09
N GLN A 147 -22.05 -2.25 -12.65
CA GLN A 147 -22.10 -3.56 -13.24
C GLN A 147 -22.53 -4.62 -12.19
N ARG A 148 -21.89 -4.64 -11.03
CA ARG A 148 -22.14 -5.64 -9.97
C ARG A 148 -23.55 -5.53 -9.42
N ASP A 149 -24.03 -4.31 -9.20
CA ASP A 149 -25.42 -4.08 -8.80
C ASP A 149 -26.42 -4.62 -9.84
N ASN A 150 -26.16 -4.45 -11.13
CA ASN A 150 -26.99 -4.99 -12.20
C ASN A 150 -26.98 -6.53 -12.25
N TYR A 151 -25.91 -7.17 -11.82
CA TYR A 151 -25.81 -8.63 -11.74
C TYR A 151 -26.34 -9.22 -10.42
N GLY A 152 -26.97 -8.42 -9.56
CA GLY A 152 -27.63 -8.92 -8.35
C GLY A 152 -26.76 -8.92 -7.10
N TYR A 153 -25.60 -8.29 -7.16
CA TYR A 153 -24.76 -8.04 -5.98
C TYR A 153 -25.20 -6.78 -5.23
N ARG A 154 -24.62 -6.56 -4.03
CA ARG A 154 -24.90 -5.38 -3.21
C ARG A 154 -24.62 -4.08 -3.98
N ASN A 155 -25.47 -3.08 -3.77
CA ASN A 155 -25.28 -1.77 -4.36
C ASN A 155 -24.25 -0.96 -3.55
N LEU A 156 -23.07 -0.79 -4.12
CA LEU A 156 -21.98 -0.04 -3.51
C LEU A 156 -21.64 1.27 -4.25
N ARG A 157 -22.56 1.81 -5.02
CA ARG A 157 -22.35 3.02 -5.84
C ARG A 157 -21.97 4.25 -5.02
N SER A 158 -22.34 4.30 -3.74
CA SER A 158 -22.01 5.38 -2.81
C SER A 158 -20.66 5.21 -2.10
N PHE A 159 -19.96 4.12 -2.39
CA PHE A 159 -18.67 3.81 -1.78
C PHE A 159 -17.56 3.87 -2.81
N PRO A 160 -16.65 4.85 -2.72
CA PRO A 160 -15.47 4.87 -3.56
C PRO A 160 -14.63 3.62 -3.32
N LEU A 161 -14.32 2.90 -4.41
CA LEU A 161 -13.47 1.72 -4.33
C LEU A 161 -12.03 2.08 -4.00
N MET A 162 -11.54 3.19 -4.59
CA MET A 162 -10.17 3.65 -4.44
C MET A 162 -10.06 4.78 -3.44
N GLN A 163 -9.09 4.65 -2.53
CA GLN A 163 -8.70 5.69 -1.60
C GLN A 163 -7.39 6.35 -2.05
N ASN A 164 -7.36 7.67 -1.97
CA ASN A 164 -6.19 8.46 -2.31
C ASN A 164 -5.44 8.84 -1.02
N PHE A 165 -4.23 8.31 -0.85
CA PHE A 165 -3.32 8.68 0.23
C PHE A 165 -2.20 9.58 -0.31
N ARG A 166 -2.48 10.88 -0.42
CA ARG A 166 -1.52 11.90 -0.88
C ARG A 166 -0.94 11.62 -2.27
N GLY A 167 -1.79 11.22 -3.19
CA GLY A 167 -1.41 10.89 -4.58
C GLY A 167 -1.08 9.42 -4.82
N LEU A 168 -1.14 8.58 -3.79
CA LEU A 168 -0.98 7.14 -3.91
C LEU A 168 -2.36 6.48 -3.92
N PRO A 169 -2.71 5.76 -5.00
CA PRO A 169 -3.98 5.06 -5.10
C PRO A 169 -3.92 3.72 -4.36
N TYR A 170 -4.93 3.46 -3.55
CA TYR A 170 -5.12 2.18 -2.87
C TYR A 170 -6.58 1.74 -2.99
N ILE A 171 -6.80 0.48 -3.26
CA ILE A 171 -8.14 -0.13 -3.25
C ILE A 171 -8.52 -0.51 -1.83
N ASP A 172 -9.74 -0.15 -1.42
CA ASP A 172 -10.36 -0.66 -0.20
C ASP A 172 -10.94 -2.05 -0.48
N ALA A 173 -10.22 -3.10 -0.05
CA ALA A 173 -10.64 -4.47 -0.25
C ALA A 173 -11.95 -4.81 0.51
N ARG A 174 -12.28 -4.13 1.61
CA ARG A 174 -13.57 -4.29 2.28
C ARG A 174 -14.71 -3.86 1.36
N VAL A 175 -14.59 -2.71 0.72
CA VAL A 175 -15.57 -2.22 -0.26
C VAL A 175 -15.67 -3.19 -1.45
N SER A 176 -14.52 -3.64 -1.97
CA SER A 176 -14.48 -4.63 -3.04
C SER A 176 -15.18 -5.93 -2.65
N PHE A 177 -14.84 -6.55 -1.53
CA PHE A 177 -15.47 -7.80 -1.08
C PHE A 177 -16.98 -7.68 -0.85
N ASN A 178 -17.45 -6.54 -0.31
CA ASN A 178 -18.89 -6.29 -0.20
C ASN A 178 -19.59 -6.29 -1.56
N SER A 179 -18.91 -5.90 -2.63
CA SER A 179 -19.47 -5.88 -3.98
C SER A 179 -19.61 -7.28 -4.62
N PHE A 180 -19.02 -8.30 -4.02
CA PHE A 180 -19.20 -9.70 -4.42
C PHE A 180 -20.25 -10.44 -3.59
N LEU A 181 -20.90 -9.77 -2.64
CA LEU A 181 -21.98 -10.36 -1.84
C LEU A 181 -23.32 -10.21 -2.58
N PRO A 182 -24.05 -11.30 -2.83
CA PRO A 182 -25.39 -11.26 -3.41
C PRO A 182 -26.37 -10.41 -2.57
N LYS A 183 -27.26 -9.66 -3.18
CA LYS A 183 -28.30 -8.87 -2.48
C LYS A 183 -29.24 -9.70 -1.62
N SER A 184 -29.48 -10.96 -2.04
CA SER A 184 -30.36 -11.89 -1.34
C SER A 184 -29.73 -12.58 -0.14
N LEU A 185 -28.44 -12.34 0.11
CA LEU A 185 -27.73 -13.02 1.19
C LEU A 185 -28.18 -12.46 2.54
N PRO A 186 -28.52 -13.30 3.54
CA PRO A 186 -28.81 -12.85 4.89
C PRO A 186 -27.63 -12.07 5.47
N GLU A 187 -27.91 -10.96 6.18
CA GLU A 187 -26.87 -10.04 6.67
C GLU A 187 -25.83 -10.72 7.56
N GLU A 188 -26.26 -11.64 8.44
CA GLU A 188 -25.34 -12.38 9.30
C GLU A 188 -24.34 -13.23 8.51
N LEU A 189 -24.78 -13.84 7.41
CA LEU A 189 -23.92 -14.64 6.54
C LEU A 189 -23.00 -13.74 5.69
N ALA A 190 -23.53 -12.60 5.24
CA ALA A 190 -22.77 -11.59 4.51
C ALA A 190 -21.61 -11.06 5.35
N GLU A 191 -21.86 -10.75 6.62
CA GLU A 191 -20.83 -10.30 7.57
C GLU A 191 -19.76 -11.37 7.78
N LYS A 192 -20.14 -12.64 7.97
CA LYS A 192 -19.21 -13.76 8.13
C LYS A 192 -18.33 -13.94 6.89
N LEU A 193 -18.92 -13.86 5.69
CA LEU A 193 -18.18 -13.99 4.43
C LEU A 193 -17.21 -12.83 4.23
N ALA A 194 -17.66 -11.60 4.41
CA ALA A 194 -16.78 -10.44 4.26
C ALA A 194 -15.60 -10.49 5.23
N GLU A 195 -15.84 -10.82 6.50
CA GLU A 195 -14.75 -10.94 7.49
C GLU A 195 -13.82 -12.10 7.18
N HIS A 196 -14.35 -13.22 6.65
CA HIS A 196 -13.53 -14.33 6.17
C HIS A 196 -12.62 -13.90 5.02
N TYR A 197 -13.14 -13.22 4.00
CA TYR A 197 -12.36 -12.72 2.86
C TYR A 197 -11.27 -11.74 3.31
N LEU A 198 -11.61 -10.80 4.18
CA LEU A 198 -10.64 -9.86 4.75
C LEU A 198 -9.56 -10.55 5.58
N SER A 199 -9.94 -11.60 6.33
CA SER A 199 -9.01 -12.43 7.09
C SER A 199 -8.06 -13.19 6.16
N GLN A 200 -8.57 -13.80 5.09
CA GLN A 200 -7.74 -14.50 4.10
C GLN A 200 -6.73 -13.54 3.46
N LEU A 201 -7.15 -12.35 3.07
CA LEU A 201 -6.24 -11.36 2.48
C LEU A 201 -5.16 -10.89 3.47
N ARG A 202 -5.46 -10.82 4.77
CA ARG A 202 -4.44 -10.50 5.79
C ARG A 202 -3.44 -11.64 6.00
N LEU A 203 -3.90 -12.88 5.90
CA LEU A 203 -3.03 -14.07 6.03
C LEU A 203 -2.20 -14.31 4.76
N HIS A 204 -2.75 -13.97 3.62
CA HIS A 204 -2.19 -14.20 2.29
C HIS A 204 -2.14 -12.89 1.49
N PRO A 205 -1.29 -11.91 1.90
CA PRO A 205 -1.18 -10.63 1.22
C PRO A 205 -0.69 -10.76 -0.22
N GLU A 206 -0.06 -11.87 -0.59
CA GLU A 206 0.35 -12.20 -1.94
C GLU A 206 -0.83 -12.36 -2.93
N PHE A 207 -2.05 -12.56 -2.43
CA PHE A 207 -3.26 -12.67 -3.25
C PHE A 207 -3.95 -11.33 -3.52
N HIS A 208 -3.29 -10.21 -3.18
CA HIS A 208 -3.90 -8.89 -3.32
C HIS A 208 -4.27 -8.51 -4.77
N ASP A 209 -3.64 -9.12 -5.77
CA ASP A 209 -3.92 -8.96 -7.21
C ASP A 209 -4.84 -10.05 -7.79
N LYS A 210 -5.34 -10.96 -6.94
CA LYS A 210 -6.13 -12.13 -7.33
C LYS A 210 -7.31 -12.38 -6.40
N ILE A 211 -7.78 -11.34 -5.72
CA ILE A 211 -8.82 -11.48 -4.69
C ILE A 211 -10.11 -12.08 -5.22
N GLU A 212 -10.46 -11.80 -6.46
CA GLU A 212 -11.65 -12.30 -7.14
C GLU A 212 -11.52 -13.76 -7.60
N PHE A 213 -10.30 -14.31 -7.61
CA PHE A 213 -10.04 -15.70 -8.03
C PHE A 213 -9.66 -16.61 -6.86
N GLU A 214 -8.89 -16.07 -5.91
CA GLU A 214 -8.30 -16.89 -4.84
C GLU A 214 -9.02 -16.73 -3.49
N ILE A 215 -9.75 -15.63 -3.28
CA ILE A 215 -10.36 -15.31 -1.99
C ILE A 215 -11.89 -15.22 -2.08
N ALA A 216 -12.41 -14.36 -2.95
CA ALA A 216 -13.85 -14.10 -3.03
C ALA A 216 -14.54 -15.12 -3.93
N PHE A 217 -15.23 -16.08 -3.33
CA PHE A 217 -16.10 -17.01 -4.05
C PHE A 217 -17.49 -16.42 -4.17
N THR A 218 -18.02 -16.46 -5.39
CA THR A 218 -19.42 -16.14 -5.65
C THR A 218 -20.15 -17.41 -6.09
N CYS A 219 -21.17 -17.76 -5.34
CA CYS A 219 -22.07 -18.87 -5.66
C CYS A 219 -23.41 -18.34 -6.20
N TYR A 220 -23.39 -17.32 -7.05
CA TYR A 220 -24.62 -16.80 -7.62
C TYR A 220 -25.14 -17.81 -8.64
N PRO A 221 -26.37 -18.33 -8.49
CA PRO A 221 -26.98 -19.16 -9.53
C PRO A 221 -27.34 -18.27 -10.72
N PHE A 222 -26.65 -18.44 -11.82
CA PHE A 222 -27.01 -17.82 -13.09
C PHE A 222 -28.24 -18.49 -13.70
#